data_a2f7c5216866aa5fb8cd73ecf72c6931
#
_entry.id   a2f7c5216866aa5fb8cd73ecf72c6931
#
_cell.length_a   1.000
_cell.length_b   1.000
_cell.length_c   1.000
_cell.angle_alpha   90.00
_cell.angle_beta   90.00
_cell.angle_gamma   90.00
#
_symmetry.space_group_name_H-M   'P 1'
#
loop_
_entity.id
_entity.type
_entity.pdbx_description
1 polymer ?
#
loop_
_entity_poly.entity_id
_entity_poly.type
_entity_poly.pdbx_seq_one_letter_code
_entity_poly.pdbx_strand_id
1 'polypeptide(L)'
;MTIARRYTLSILMGTLAMAGPALAGPQETAQGQPPSEEELHVRTQKLLANQHGDDAALELYERVERHVDRSGDPNPRTLADKTYRMVPNGSGTQRIVLRIGDKPVEPAEYNEQMEALEGVLRTMANSSDPRAKAAYAKRAKRDKDRADFLDAMKEAFIPKWLGSETRNGRACDVFELDPNPSFHPRSMFQDALTHVTAKIWVDHETTQLARGEARVMRDVSFGGGILGKLYRGSVVTIEQEPVAPGVWLPTHYQYDFAGRKFLFSFQQHALIDVTRYRRVGPPKEALQIVQNELANGKTFSEDP
;
A
#
# COMPACT_ATOMS: atom_id res chain seq x y z
N MET A 1 9.62 12.71 -29.32
CA MET A 1 8.50 12.01 -28.66
C MET A 1 9.09 10.83 -27.91
N THR A 2 9.33 11.01 -26.62
CA THR A 2 9.98 9.96 -25.82
C THR A 2 9.10 9.75 -24.60
N ILE A 3 8.30 8.69 -24.66
CA ILE A 3 7.41 8.27 -23.57
C ILE A 3 8.30 7.73 -22.46
N ALA A 4 8.50 8.51 -21.42
CA ALA A 4 9.22 8.10 -20.23
C ALA A 4 8.40 7.00 -19.51
N ARG A 5 8.78 5.75 -19.67
CA ARG A 5 8.32 4.62 -18.87
C ARG A 5 8.70 4.86 -17.40
N ARG A 6 7.78 5.44 -16.64
CA ARG A 6 7.90 5.50 -15.19
C ARG A 6 7.53 4.12 -14.64
N TYR A 7 8.54 3.30 -14.36
CA TYR A 7 8.38 2.11 -13.53
C TYR A 7 8.03 2.57 -12.11
N THR A 8 6.78 2.39 -11.73
CA THR A 8 6.35 2.56 -10.35
C THR A 8 6.93 1.40 -9.55
N LEU A 9 7.98 1.67 -8.81
CA LEU A 9 8.47 0.80 -7.76
C LEU A 9 7.44 0.92 -6.62
N SER A 10 6.43 0.04 -6.63
CA SER A 10 5.55 -0.14 -5.47
C SER A 10 6.34 -0.87 -4.40
N ILE A 11 7.23 -0.14 -3.75
CA ILE A 11 7.92 -0.60 -2.55
C ILE A 11 7.09 -0.12 -1.38
N LEU A 12 6.73 -1.06 -0.56
CA LEU A 12 6.20 -0.88 0.78
C LEU A 12 7.16 0.02 1.57
N MET A 13 6.81 1.24 1.73
CA MET A 13 7.31 2.18 2.73
C MET A 13 6.77 3.59 2.46
N GLY A 14 6.18 4.18 3.44
CA GLY A 14 5.78 5.56 3.39
C GLY A 14 5.64 6.24 4.74
N THR A 15 5.65 7.23 5.34
CA THR A 15 6.01 8.53 5.77
C THR A 15 5.46 9.18 7.02
N LEU A 16 5.99 10.29 7.52
CA LEU A 16 5.49 11.14 8.61
C LEU A 16 5.42 12.63 8.23
N ALA A 17 4.36 13.30 8.65
CA ALA A 17 4.26 14.76 8.67
C ALA A 17 4.31 15.30 10.10
N MET A 18 4.93 16.44 10.30
CA MET A 18 4.87 17.21 11.55
C MET A 18 3.48 17.81 11.70
N ALA A 19 2.71 17.35 12.66
CA ALA A 19 1.52 18.03 13.14
C ALA A 19 1.92 19.05 14.21
N GLY A 20 1.39 20.27 14.13
CA GLY A 20 1.37 21.21 15.24
C GLY A 20 0.62 20.59 16.44
N PRO A 21 0.68 21.21 17.65
CA PRO A 21 0.18 20.58 18.85
C PRO A 21 -1.35 20.45 18.79
N ALA A 22 -1.82 19.31 18.36
CA ALA A 22 -3.17 18.88 18.66
C ALA A 22 -3.16 18.52 20.15
N LEU A 23 -4.03 19.15 20.91
CA LEU A 23 -4.31 18.81 22.30
C LEU A 23 -4.59 17.31 22.38
N ALA A 24 -3.61 16.56 22.85
CA ALA A 24 -3.78 15.16 23.16
C ALA A 24 -4.83 15.06 24.25
N GLY A 25 -6.01 14.59 23.89
CA GLY A 25 -6.95 14.04 24.86
C GLY A 25 -6.27 12.91 25.61
N PRO A 26 -6.70 12.58 26.86
CA PRO A 26 -6.07 11.52 27.62
C PRO A 26 -6.13 10.23 26.80
N GLN A 27 -4.95 9.71 26.42
CA GLN A 27 -4.84 8.36 25.90
C GLN A 27 -5.24 7.42 27.03
N GLU A 28 -6.43 6.82 26.92
CA GLU A 28 -6.78 5.69 27.76
C GLU A 28 -5.79 4.58 27.47
N THR A 29 -4.78 4.46 28.31
CA THR A 29 -3.88 3.30 28.34
C THR A 29 -4.73 2.10 28.73
N ALA A 30 -5.06 1.26 27.76
CA ALA A 30 -5.84 0.08 28.00
C ALA A 30 -5.09 -0.87 28.93
N GLN A 31 -5.77 -1.25 30.00
CA GLN A 31 -5.34 -2.25 30.96
C GLN A 31 -5.50 -3.63 30.31
N GLY A 32 -4.42 -4.24 29.87
CA GLY A 32 -4.36 -5.62 29.40
C GLY A 32 -3.08 -6.28 29.92
N GLN A 33 -3.09 -7.59 30.02
CA GLN A 33 -1.84 -8.33 30.22
C GLN A 33 -1.14 -8.52 28.89
N PRO A 34 0.21 -8.43 28.82
CA PRO A 34 0.96 -8.75 27.61
C PRO A 34 0.66 -10.20 27.20
N PRO A 35 0.51 -10.48 25.90
CA PRO A 35 0.34 -11.85 25.42
C PRO A 35 1.57 -12.71 25.79
N SER A 36 1.35 -13.97 26.07
CA SER A 36 2.44 -14.94 26.25
C SER A 36 3.23 -15.11 24.93
N GLU A 37 4.43 -15.66 25.01
CA GLU A 37 5.24 -15.95 23.81
C GLU A 37 4.52 -16.87 22.82
N GLU A 38 3.79 -17.87 23.32
CA GLU A 38 3.01 -18.79 22.49
C GLU A 38 1.85 -18.07 21.78
N GLU A 39 1.09 -17.25 22.51
CA GLU A 39 0.02 -16.42 21.95
C GLU A 39 0.57 -15.44 20.91
N LEU A 40 1.70 -14.81 21.19
CA LEU A 40 2.34 -13.89 20.27
C LEU A 40 2.78 -14.61 18.98
N HIS A 41 3.31 -15.81 19.10
CA HIS A 41 3.69 -16.65 17.95
C HIS A 41 2.46 -16.98 17.09
N VAL A 42 1.38 -17.48 17.69
CA VAL A 42 0.13 -17.81 16.99
C VAL A 42 -0.48 -16.57 16.31
N ARG A 43 -0.51 -15.44 17.03
CA ARG A 43 -1.04 -14.18 16.49
C ARG A 43 -0.19 -13.65 15.33
N THR A 44 1.12 -13.76 15.41
CA THR A 44 2.02 -13.36 14.31
C THR A 44 1.76 -14.19 13.05
N GLN A 45 1.61 -15.52 13.20
CA GLN A 45 1.27 -16.38 12.07
C GLN A 45 -0.08 -16.02 11.45
N LYS A 46 -1.09 -15.77 12.27
CA LYS A 46 -2.41 -15.37 11.82
C LYS A 46 -2.39 -14.01 11.12
N LEU A 47 -1.67 -13.01 11.67
CA LEU A 47 -1.49 -11.70 11.07
C LEU A 47 -0.87 -11.80 9.67
N LEU A 48 0.19 -12.60 9.51
CA LEU A 48 0.82 -12.80 8.21
C LEU A 48 -0.10 -13.52 7.23
N ALA A 49 -0.81 -14.55 7.67
CA ALA A 49 -1.80 -15.23 6.84
C ALA A 49 -2.92 -14.30 6.37
N ASN A 50 -3.41 -13.43 7.25
CA ASN A 50 -4.38 -12.41 6.92
C ASN A 50 -3.83 -11.43 5.87
N GLN A 51 -2.59 -10.93 6.05
CA GLN A 51 -1.98 -10.02 5.07
C GLN A 51 -1.78 -10.67 3.70
N HIS A 52 -1.41 -11.94 3.62
CA HIS A 52 -1.37 -12.67 2.35
C HIS A 52 -2.76 -12.79 1.72
N GLY A 53 -3.79 -13.04 2.52
CA GLY A 53 -5.18 -13.07 2.07
C GLY A 53 -5.66 -11.72 1.54
N ASP A 54 -5.36 -10.65 2.25
CA ASP A 54 -5.74 -9.28 1.89
C ASP A 54 -5.01 -8.81 0.62
N ASP A 55 -3.73 -9.14 0.47
CA ASP A 55 -2.96 -8.87 -0.75
C ASP A 55 -3.58 -9.57 -1.98
N ALA A 56 -4.00 -10.82 -1.80
CA ALA A 56 -4.68 -11.56 -2.86
C ALA A 56 -6.07 -10.98 -3.17
N ALA A 57 -6.81 -10.57 -2.12
CA ALA A 57 -8.11 -9.94 -2.26
C ALA A 57 -8.04 -8.59 -2.99
N LEU A 58 -7.03 -7.75 -2.68
CA LEU A 58 -6.84 -6.43 -3.30
C LEU A 58 -6.80 -6.50 -4.83
N GLU A 59 -6.31 -7.60 -5.39
CA GLU A 59 -6.26 -7.85 -6.83
C GLU A 59 -7.63 -8.18 -7.47
N LEU A 60 -8.68 -8.27 -6.66
CA LEU A 60 -10.06 -8.50 -7.10
C LEU A 60 -10.95 -7.28 -6.88
N TYR A 61 -10.41 -6.21 -6.27
CA TYR A 61 -11.16 -5.01 -5.94
C TYR A 61 -10.65 -3.80 -6.72
N GLU A 62 -11.55 -3.13 -7.44
CA GLU A 62 -11.28 -1.76 -7.85
C GLU A 62 -11.50 -0.80 -6.67
N ARG A 63 -10.94 0.40 -6.77
CA ARG A 63 -11.02 1.43 -5.75
C ARG A 63 -10.77 2.81 -6.32
N VAL A 64 -11.07 3.83 -5.55
CA VAL A 64 -10.70 5.21 -5.85
C VAL A 64 -9.51 5.58 -4.95
N GLU A 65 -8.45 6.11 -5.55
CA GLU A 65 -7.29 6.64 -4.84
C GLU A 65 -7.13 8.14 -5.15
N ARG A 66 -7.10 8.97 -4.11
CA ARG A 66 -6.68 10.36 -4.21
C ARG A 66 -5.21 10.47 -3.79
N HIS A 67 -4.37 10.90 -4.69
CA HIS A 67 -2.94 11.09 -4.46
C HIS A 67 -2.63 12.57 -4.33
N VAL A 68 -2.11 13.00 -3.19
CA VAL A 68 -1.70 14.38 -2.91
C VAL A 68 -0.20 14.39 -2.65
N ASP A 69 0.57 14.95 -3.57
CA ASP A 69 2.01 15.21 -3.38
C ASP A 69 2.20 16.61 -2.78
N ARG A 70 3.10 16.72 -1.80
CA ARG A 70 3.42 17.97 -1.11
C ARG A 70 4.91 18.28 -1.17
N SER A 71 5.27 19.57 -1.03
CA SER A 71 6.66 19.98 -0.85
C SER A 71 7.16 19.59 0.55
N GLY A 72 8.48 19.37 0.67
CA GLY A 72 9.16 19.07 1.95
C GLY A 72 9.46 20.28 2.84
N ASP A 73 8.87 21.44 2.55
CA ASP A 73 9.10 22.69 3.28
C ASP A 73 8.37 22.72 4.63
N PRO A 74 8.79 23.59 5.59
CA PRO A 74 8.05 23.79 6.85
C PRO A 74 6.59 24.21 6.64
N ASN A 75 6.27 24.86 5.51
CA ASN A 75 4.92 25.16 5.07
C ASN A 75 4.62 24.36 3.79
N PRO A 76 4.19 23.12 3.89
CA PRO A 76 4.05 22.24 2.74
C PRO A 76 2.98 22.75 1.76
N ARG A 77 3.37 22.89 0.49
CA ARG A 77 2.47 23.25 -0.61
C ARG A 77 2.07 21.99 -1.36
N THR A 78 0.84 21.95 -1.81
CA THR A 78 0.39 20.88 -2.71
C THR A 78 1.08 21.06 -4.07
N LEU A 79 1.83 20.06 -4.49
CA LEU A 79 2.54 20.00 -5.77
C LEU A 79 1.69 19.30 -6.84
N ALA A 80 0.95 18.29 -6.43
CA ALA A 80 0.01 17.57 -7.27
C ALA A 80 -1.15 17.03 -6.41
N ASP A 81 -2.34 17.01 -6.98
CA ASP A 81 -3.53 16.37 -6.44
C ASP A 81 -4.25 15.67 -7.60
N LYS A 82 -4.38 14.37 -7.53
CA LYS A 82 -5.01 13.57 -8.58
C LYS A 82 -5.82 12.45 -7.97
N THR A 83 -7.02 12.28 -8.49
CA THR A 83 -7.89 11.17 -8.13
C THR A 83 -7.94 10.16 -9.27
N TYR A 84 -7.80 8.89 -8.94
CA TYR A 84 -7.78 7.79 -9.88
C TYR A 84 -8.83 6.74 -9.51
N ARG A 85 -9.47 6.17 -10.52
CA ARG A 85 -10.07 4.84 -10.40
C ARG A 85 -8.98 3.81 -10.69
N MET A 86 -8.77 2.91 -9.77
CA MET A 86 -7.74 1.87 -9.83
C MET A 86 -8.41 0.54 -10.13
N VAL A 87 -8.21 -0.01 -11.32
CA VAL A 87 -8.87 -1.25 -11.75
C VAL A 87 -7.84 -2.36 -11.88
N PRO A 88 -7.96 -3.47 -11.11
CA PRO A 88 -7.10 -4.64 -11.28
C PRO A 88 -7.26 -5.24 -12.67
N ASN A 89 -6.15 -5.59 -13.29
CA ASN A 89 -6.14 -6.17 -14.64
C ASN A 89 -5.54 -7.58 -14.71
N GLY A 90 -5.31 -8.19 -13.53
CA GLY A 90 -4.74 -9.53 -13.41
C GLY A 90 -3.21 -9.59 -13.45
N SER A 91 -2.52 -8.50 -13.84
CA SER A 91 -1.05 -8.42 -13.78
C SER A 91 -0.56 -7.20 -13.01
N GLY A 92 -1.47 -6.46 -12.45
CA GLY A 92 -1.29 -5.22 -11.71
C GLY A 92 -2.58 -4.41 -11.77
N THR A 93 -2.46 -3.09 -11.66
CA THR A 93 -3.61 -2.18 -11.61
C THR A 93 -3.50 -1.13 -12.73
N GLN A 94 -4.58 -0.94 -13.47
CA GLN A 94 -4.73 0.16 -14.43
C GLN A 94 -5.25 1.40 -13.69
N ARG A 95 -4.62 2.55 -13.95
CA ARG A 95 -5.04 3.85 -13.44
C ARG A 95 -5.89 4.55 -14.47
N ILE A 96 -7.08 4.96 -14.08
CA ILE A 96 -7.98 5.82 -14.86
C ILE A 96 -8.07 7.14 -14.10
N VAL A 97 -7.66 8.23 -14.72
CA VAL A 97 -7.72 9.55 -14.08
C VAL A 97 -9.17 9.99 -13.99
N LEU A 98 -9.61 10.37 -12.80
CA LEU A 98 -10.95 10.91 -12.56
C LEU A 98 -10.92 12.42 -12.39
N ARG A 99 -9.90 12.94 -11.66
CA ARG A 99 -9.74 14.38 -11.36
C ARG A 99 -8.28 14.78 -11.35
N ILE A 100 -8.06 16.07 -11.67
CA ILE A 100 -6.77 16.75 -11.49
C ILE A 100 -7.07 18.04 -10.69
N GLY A 101 -6.65 18.07 -9.42
CA GLY A 101 -7.14 19.02 -8.44
C GLY A 101 -8.65 18.90 -8.29
N ASP A 102 -9.34 20.02 -8.31
CA ASP A 102 -10.80 20.07 -8.20
C ASP A 102 -11.55 19.85 -9.53
N LYS A 103 -10.83 19.63 -10.63
CA LYS A 103 -11.43 19.50 -11.97
C LYS A 103 -11.57 18.03 -12.36
N PRO A 104 -12.77 17.55 -12.66
CA PRO A 104 -12.96 16.23 -13.27
C PRO A 104 -12.31 16.21 -14.66
N VAL A 105 -11.91 15.05 -15.13
CA VAL A 105 -11.48 14.86 -16.52
C VAL A 105 -12.71 14.95 -17.45
N GLU A 106 -12.44 15.35 -18.66
CA GLU A 106 -13.50 15.42 -19.69
C GLU A 106 -14.05 14.01 -20.00
N PRO A 107 -15.37 13.88 -20.27
CA PRO A 107 -15.98 12.58 -20.57
C PRO A 107 -15.30 11.83 -21.72
N ALA A 108 -14.81 12.54 -22.73
CA ALA A 108 -14.10 11.95 -23.86
C ALA A 108 -12.76 11.33 -23.42
N GLU A 109 -12.00 12.02 -22.56
CA GLU A 109 -10.74 11.52 -22.01
C GLU A 109 -10.99 10.30 -21.10
N TYR A 110 -12.04 10.33 -20.29
CA TYR A 110 -12.43 9.19 -19.49
C TYR A 110 -12.76 7.96 -20.34
N ASN A 111 -13.57 8.14 -21.40
CA ASN A 111 -13.94 7.06 -22.31
C ASN A 111 -12.72 6.46 -23.03
N GLU A 112 -11.78 7.28 -23.52
CA GLU A 112 -10.53 6.80 -24.13
C GLU A 112 -9.72 5.92 -23.15
N GLN A 113 -9.63 6.33 -21.89
CA GLN A 113 -8.96 5.53 -20.86
C GLN A 113 -9.69 4.20 -20.58
N MET A 114 -11.02 4.22 -20.62
CA MET A 114 -11.85 3.01 -20.41
C MET A 114 -11.76 2.05 -21.59
N GLU A 115 -11.70 2.53 -22.83
CA GLU A 115 -11.44 1.70 -24.02
C GLU A 115 -10.05 1.07 -23.97
N ALA A 116 -9.04 1.83 -23.54
CA ALA A 116 -7.69 1.29 -23.32
C ALA A 116 -7.68 0.19 -22.25
N LEU A 117 -8.40 0.39 -21.14
CA LEU A 117 -8.59 -0.62 -20.09
C LEU A 117 -9.28 -1.87 -20.63
N GLU A 118 -10.36 -1.70 -21.42
CA GLU A 118 -11.06 -2.83 -22.06
C GLU A 118 -10.10 -3.67 -22.91
N GLY A 119 -9.25 -3.03 -23.71
CA GLY A 119 -8.23 -3.69 -24.53
C GLY A 119 -7.22 -4.49 -23.69
N VAL A 120 -6.79 -3.94 -22.56
CA VAL A 120 -5.90 -4.64 -21.60
C VAL A 120 -6.63 -5.84 -20.99
N LEU A 121 -7.84 -5.65 -20.47
CA LEU A 121 -8.61 -6.72 -19.83
C LEU A 121 -8.95 -7.84 -20.82
N ARG A 122 -9.26 -7.52 -22.07
CA ARG A 122 -9.49 -8.51 -23.14
C ARG A 122 -8.25 -9.37 -23.39
N THR A 123 -7.08 -8.74 -23.44
CA THR A 123 -5.80 -9.45 -23.53
C THR A 123 -5.59 -10.36 -22.33
N MET A 124 -5.78 -9.83 -21.11
CA MET A 124 -5.52 -10.57 -19.87
C MET A 124 -6.54 -11.67 -19.59
N ALA A 125 -7.77 -11.53 -20.07
CA ALA A 125 -8.81 -12.56 -20.00
C ALA A 125 -8.52 -13.76 -20.92
N ASN A 126 -7.67 -13.59 -21.93
CA ASN A 126 -7.25 -14.66 -22.84
C ASN A 126 -5.97 -15.33 -22.36
N SER A 127 -6.09 -16.43 -21.64
CA SER A 127 -4.94 -17.19 -21.11
C SER A 127 -4.01 -17.76 -22.18
N SER A 128 -4.43 -17.80 -23.44
CA SER A 128 -3.61 -18.27 -24.58
C SER A 128 -2.74 -17.15 -25.17
N ASP A 129 -3.07 -15.86 -24.93
CA ASP A 129 -2.29 -14.72 -25.45
C ASP A 129 -0.88 -14.71 -24.85
N PRO A 130 0.18 -14.67 -25.68
CA PRO A 130 1.57 -14.64 -25.21
C PRO A 130 1.86 -13.44 -24.28
N ARG A 131 1.20 -12.29 -24.51
CA ARG A 131 1.37 -11.09 -23.68
C ARG A 131 0.78 -11.31 -22.29
N ALA A 132 -0.39 -11.95 -22.19
CA ALA A 132 -1.01 -12.32 -20.94
C ALA A 132 -0.10 -13.30 -20.17
N LYS A 133 0.39 -14.35 -20.81
CA LYS A 133 1.32 -15.31 -20.18
C LYS A 133 2.57 -14.62 -19.62
N ALA A 134 3.18 -13.73 -20.40
CA ALA A 134 4.36 -12.98 -19.95
C ALA A 134 4.04 -12.03 -18.77
N ALA A 135 2.86 -11.39 -18.78
CA ALA A 135 2.42 -10.52 -17.72
C ALA A 135 2.12 -11.29 -16.42
N TYR A 136 1.46 -12.44 -16.52
CA TYR A 136 1.22 -13.32 -15.36
C TYR A 136 2.51 -13.90 -14.78
N ALA A 137 3.47 -14.31 -15.62
CA ALA A 137 4.77 -14.77 -15.14
C ALA A 137 5.54 -13.67 -14.37
N LYS A 138 5.52 -12.44 -14.88
CA LYS A 138 6.06 -11.27 -14.16
C LYS A 138 5.35 -11.02 -12.83
N ARG A 139 4.03 -11.14 -12.83
CA ARG A 139 3.24 -11.00 -11.61
C ARG A 139 3.62 -12.05 -10.59
N ALA A 140 3.58 -13.34 -10.96
CA ALA A 140 3.91 -14.44 -10.06
C ALA A 140 5.28 -14.26 -9.39
N LYS A 141 6.26 -13.71 -10.12
CA LYS A 141 7.56 -13.36 -9.53
C LYS A 141 7.45 -12.26 -8.48
N ARG A 142 6.72 -11.18 -8.76
CA ARG A 142 6.52 -10.08 -7.78
C ARG A 142 5.76 -10.53 -6.55
N ASP A 143 4.72 -11.36 -6.74
CA ASP A 143 3.92 -11.90 -5.65
C ASP A 143 4.79 -12.79 -4.76
N LYS A 144 5.66 -13.63 -5.36
CA LYS A 144 6.64 -14.41 -4.62
C LYS A 144 7.63 -13.52 -3.85
N ASP A 145 8.23 -12.52 -4.53
CA ASP A 145 9.19 -11.61 -3.90
C ASP A 145 8.54 -10.87 -2.70
N ARG A 146 7.24 -10.51 -2.81
CA ARG A 146 6.46 -9.88 -1.75
C ARG A 146 6.16 -10.86 -0.61
N ALA A 147 5.75 -12.08 -0.92
CA ALA A 147 5.52 -13.11 0.09
C ALA A 147 6.81 -13.42 0.86
N ASP A 148 7.93 -13.62 0.16
CA ASP A 148 9.24 -13.85 0.78
C ASP A 148 9.67 -12.68 1.69
N PHE A 149 9.26 -11.44 1.36
CA PHE A 149 9.52 -10.25 2.17
C PHE A 149 8.63 -10.23 3.43
N LEU A 150 7.33 -10.50 3.30
CA LEU A 150 6.41 -10.57 4.44
C LEU A 150 6.81 -11.69 5.41
N ASP A 151 7.18 -12.85 4.89
CA ASP A 151 7.64 -13.97 5.71
C ASP A 151 8.94 -13.63 6.46
N ALA A 152 9.85 -12.89 5.81
CA ALA A 152 11.07 -12.43 6.45
C ALA A 152 10.82 -11.46 7.62
N MET A 153 9.74 -10.69 7.61
CA MET A 153 9.40 -9.76 8.71
C MET A 153 9.23 -10.49 10.04
N LYS A 154 8.74 -11.74 10.03
CA LYS A 154 8.60 -12.58 11.23
C LYS A 154 9.94 -12.84 11.94
N GLU A 155 11.02 -12.99 11.16
CA GLU A 155 12.35 -13.26 11.69
C GLU A 155 13.14 -11.97 11.93
N ALA A 156 12.82 -10.91 11.15
CA ALA A 156 13.54 -9.64 11.14
C ALA A 156 13.25 -8.73 12.33
N PHE A 157 12.14 -8.96 13.05
CA PHE A 157 11.73 -8.10 14.15
C PHE A 157 11.49 -8.88 15.45
N ILE A 158 11.78 -8.18 16.57
CA ILE A 158 11.41 -8.59 17.92
C ILE A 158 10.22 -7.72 18.33
N PRO A 159 9.01 -8.30 18.45
CA PRO A 159 7.83 -7.56 18.86
C PRO A 159 7.83 -7.31 20.37
N LYS A 160 7.50 -6.09 20.78
CA LYS A 160 7.28 -5.67 22.14
C LYS A 160 5.88 -5.13 22.28
N TRP A 161 5.06 -5.73 23.12
CA TRP A 161 3.71 -5.25 23.39
C TRP A 161 3.75 -3.94 24.19
N LEU A 162 2.98 -2.94 23.75
CA LEU A 162 2.89 -1.62 24.36
C LEU A 162 1.55 -1.37 25.08
N GLY A 163 0.61 -2.28 24.96
CA GLY A 163 -0.75 -2.12 25.46
C GLY A 163 -1.80 -2.27 24.38
N SER A 164 -3.03 -1.85 24.69
CA SER A 164 -4.12 -1.83 23.72
C SER A 164 -4.67 -0.41 23.60
N GLU A 165 -5.13 -0.04 22.40
CA GLU A 165 -5.74 1.25 22.08
C GLU A 165 -7.05 1.02 21.32
N THR A 166 -8.02 1.92 21.46
CA THR A 166 -9.22 1.90 20.61
C THR A 166 -8.98 2.74 19.37
N ARG A 167 -9.18 2.14 18.18
CA ARG A 167 -9.10 2.82 16.88
C ARG A 167 -10.36 2.54 16.09
N ASN A 168 -10.99 3.60 15.58
CA ASN A 168 -12.24 3.49 14.80
C ASN A 168 -13.30 2.59 15.47
N GLY A 169 -13.42 2.69 16.82
CA GLY A 169 -14.35 1.89 17.62
C GLY A 169 -13.94 0.43 17.87
N ARG A 170 -12.74 0.02 17.45
CA ARG A 170 -12.22 -1.36 17.61
C ARG A 170 -11.01 -1.38 18.55
N ALA A 171 -10.98 -2.38 19.43
CA ALA A 171 -9.80 -2.61 20.28
C ALA A 171 -8.64 -3.16 19.44
N CYS A 172 -7.48 -2.52 19.53
CA CYS A 172 -6.26 -2.93 18.84
C CYS A 172 -5.14 -3.14 19.86
N ASP A 173 -4.43 -4.24 19.75
CA ASP A 173 -3.17 -4.43 20.46
C ASP A 173 -2.04 -3.72 19.72
N VAL A 174 -1.19 -3.06 20.47
CA VAL A 174 -0.12 -2.22 19.93
C VAL A 174 1.21 -2.89 20.19
N PHE A 175 1.99 -3.04 19.15
CA PHE A 175 3.34 -3.60 19.23
C PHE A 175 4.38 -2.64 18.63
N GLU A 176 5.49 -2.50 19.31
CA GLU A 176 6.73 -1.96 18.76
C GLU A 176 7.54 -3.12 18.18
N LEU A 177 8.10 -2.92 17.01
CA LEU A 177 8.90 -3.91 16.29
C LEU A 177 10.33 -3.38 16.16
N ASP A 178 11.24 -3.93 16.95
CA ASP A 178 12.65 -3.60 16.88
C ASP A 178 13.40 -4.60 15.97
N PRO A 179 14.41 -4.13 15.21
CA PRO A 179 15.22 -5.03 14.39
C PRO A 179 15.86 -6.13 15.23
N ASN A 180 15.71 -7.38 14.79
CA ASN A 180 16.35 -8.53 15.41
C ASN A 180 17.84 -8.59 15.01
N PRO A 181 18.78 -8.46 15.96
CA PRO A 181 20.20 -8.52 15.67
C PRO A 181 20.68 -9.86 15.09
N SER A 182 19.91 -10.93 15.34
CA SER A 182 20.23 -12.27 14.84
C SER A 182 19.62 -12.57 13.47
N PHE A 183 18.89 -11.62 12.88
CA PHE A 183 18.34 -11.77 11.54
C PHE A 183 19.42 -11.67 10.47
N HIS A 184 19.44 -12.64 9.58
CA HIS A 184 20.36 -12.69 8.43
C HIS A 184 19.62 -12.48 7.12
N PRO A 185 19.65 -11.28 6.53
CA PRO A 185 18.94 -10.97 5.30
C PRO A 185 19.50 -11.78 4.12
N ARG A 186 18.59 -12.31 3.27
CA ARG A 186 18.91 -13.08 2.07
C ARG A 186 18.81 -12.25 0.78
N SER A 187 18.36 -11.02 0.91
CA SER A 187 18.21 -10.09 -0.22
C SER A 187 18.41 -8.65 0.25
N MET A 188 18.69 -7.77 -0.69
CA MET A 188 18.80 -6.33 -0.48
C MET A 188 17.52 -5.72 0.13
N PHE A 189 16.35 -6.25 -0.21
CA PHE A 189 15.08 -5.78 0.38
C PHE A 189 14.92 -6.25 1.82
N GLN A 190 15.37 -7.45 2.15
CA GLN A 190 15.38 -7.94 3.53
C GLN A 190 16.43 -7.22 4.38
N ASP A 191 17.55 -6.80 3.79
CA ASP A 191 18.54 -5.98 4.49
C ASP A 191 17.93 -4.65 4.98
N ALA A 192 17.03 -4.05 4.22
CA ALA A 192 16.32 -2.84 4.65
C ALA A 192 15.58 -3.03 5.98
N LEU A 193 15.08 -4.23 6.30
CA LEU A 193 14.39 -4.52 7.57
C LEU A 193 15.31 -4.33 8.78
N THR A 194 16.61 -4.55 8.63
CA THR A 194 17.60 -4.35 9.72
C THR A 194 17.83 -2.88 10.06
N HIS A 195 17.33 -1.97 9.25
CA HIS A 195 17.49 -0.52 9.37
C HIS A 195 16.21 0.21 9.79
N VAL A 196 15.14 -0.51 10.04
CA VAL A 196 13.79 0.04 10.27
C VAL A 196 13.27 -0.41 11.62
N THR A 197 12.62 0.49 12.36
CA THR A 197 11.71 0.13 13.45
C THR A 197 10.28 0.34 12.99
N ALA A 198 9.31 -0.34 13.60
CA ALA A 198 7.90 -0.12 13.31
C ALA A 198 7.03 -0.16 14.57
N LYS A 199 5.89 0.49 14.50
CA LYS A 199 4.79 0.35 15.45
C LYS A 199 3.57 -0.15 14.69
N ILE A 200 2.93 -1.20 15.16
CA ILE A 200 1.76 -1.78 14.53
C ILE A 200 0.59 -1.86 15.50
N TRP A 201 -0.60 -1.67 14.96
CA TRP A 201 -1.88 -1.85 15.64
C TRP A 201 -2.59 -3.03 15.00
N VAL A 202 -2.82 -4.04 15.80
CA VAL A 202 -3.42 -5.31 15.37
C VAL A 202 -4.80 -5.41 16.01
N ASP A 203 -5.84 -5.50 15.20
CA ASP A 203 -7.20 -5.69 15.68
C ASP A 203 -7.29 -6.92 16.58
N HIS A 204 -7.82 -6.73 17.78
CA HIS A 204 -7.82 -7.75 18.81
C HIS A 204 -8.68 -8.96 18.44
N GLU A 205 -9.81 -8.75 17.79
CA GLU A 205 -10.78 -9.77 17.45
C GLU A 205 -10.34 -10.60 16.22
N THR A 206 -9.94 -9.91 15.16
CA THR A 206 -9.67 -10.53 13.86
C THR A 206 -8.19 -10.85 13.63
N THR A 207 -7.30 -10.21 14.37
CA THR A 207 -5.84 -10.25 14.16
C THR A 207 -5.45 -9.68 12.79
N GLN A 208 -6.18 -8.65 12.34
CA GLN A 208 -5.86 -7.91 11.12
C GLN A 208 -5.00 -6.69 11.46
N LEU A 209 -4.15 -6.28 10.53
CA LEU A 209 -3.40 -5.04 10.65
C LEU A 209 -4.37 -3.85 10.47
N ALA A 210 -4.60 -3.07 11.53
CA ALA A 210 -5.40 -1.85 11.45
C ALA A 210 -4.55 -0.64 11.06
N ARG A 211 -3.28 -0.60 11.53
CA ARG A 211 -2.32 0.47 11.21
C ARG A 211 -0.90 -0.05 11.33
N GLY A 212 -0.03 0.45 10.50
CA GLY A 212 1.41 0.28 10.58
C GLY A 212 2.14 1.61 10.39
N GLU A 213 3.12 1.88 11.24
CA GLU A 213 4.07 2.98 11.09
C GLU A 213 5.47 2.42 11.10
N ALA A 214 6.28 2.70 10.10
CA ALA A 214 7.66 2.28 10.07
C ALA A 214 8.60 3.47 9.86
N ARG A 215 9.74 3.48 10.51
CA ARG A 215 10.75 4.55 10.48
C ARG A 215 12.12 3.99 10.14
N VAL A 216 12.78 4.62 9.20
CA VAL A 216 14.17 4.33 8.84
C VAL A 216 15.10 4.92 9.90
N MET A 217 15.79 4.06 10.63
CA MET A 217 16.69 4.44 11.73
C MET A 217 18.14 4.66 11.26
N ARG A 218 18.52 4.05 10.15
CA ARG A 218 19.82 4.20 9.48
C ARG A 218 19.61 4.17 7.98
N ASP A 219 20.43 4.87 7.22
CA ASP A 219 20.36 4.89 5.76
C ASP A 219 20.28 3.48 5.19
N VAL A 220 19.32 3.26 4.29
CA VAL A 220 19.18 2.02 3.51
C VAL A 220 19.81 2.24 2.16
N SER A 221 20.75 1.39 1.78
CA SER A 221 21.48 1.47 0.51
C SER A 221 21.06 0.35 -0.43
N PHE A 222 20.76 0.70 -1.68
CA PHE A 222 20.41 -0.25 -2.73
C PHE A 222 21.54 -0.34 -3.75
N GLY A 223 21.99 -1.59 -4.05
CA GLY A 223 23.11 -1.82 -4.96
C GLY A 223 24.40 -1.14 -4.48
N GLY A 224 24.76 -1.31 -3.20
CA GLY A 224 25.93 -0.64 -2.61
C GLY A 224 25.83 0.90 -2.57
N GLY A 225 24.61 1.44 -2.66
CA GLY A 225 24.35 2.88 -2.73
C GLY A 225 24.40 3.46 -4.14
N ILE A 226 24.78 2.68 -5.16
CA ILE A 226 24.83 3.16 -6.55
C ILE A 226 23.42 3.30 -7.14
N LEU A 227 22.54 2.31 -6.90
CA LEU A 227 21.19 2.32 -7.41
C LEU A 227 20.28 3.30 -6.65
N GLY A 228 20.55 3.49 -5.35
CA GLY A 228 19.81 4.42 -4.54
C GLY A 228 20.14 4.34 -3.06
N LYS A 229 19.65 5.32 -2.34
CA LYS A 229 19.66 5.40 -0.88
C LYS A 229 18.34 5.95 -0.38
N LEU A 230 17.83 5.38 0.70
CA LEU A 230 16.77 5.97 1.50
C LEU A 230 17.40 6.47 2.81
N TYR A 231 17.18 7.73 3.14
CA TYR A 231 17.86 8.34 4.28
C TYR A 231 17.13 8.06 5.58
N ARG A 232 17.91 8.04 6.66
CA ARG A 232 17.41 8.04 8.03
C ARG A 232 16.34 9.11 8.22
N GLY A 233 15.31 8.79 8.99
CA GLY A 233 14.18 9.66 9.27
C GLY A 233 13.03 9.54 8.26
N SER A 234 13.22 8.81 7.15
CA SER A 234 12.10 8.43 6.29
C SER A 234 11.12 7.53 7.07
N VAL A 235 9.84 7.76 6.88
CA VAL A 235 8.80 7.07 7.66
C VAL A 235 7.64 6.65 6.79
N VAL A 236 6.88 5.65 7.21
CA VAL A 236 5.69 5.12 6.56
C VAL A 236 4.50 4.98 7.48
N THR A 237 3.32 5.34 6.98
CA THR A 237 2.07 4.97 7.61
C THR A 237 1.16 4.29 6.60
N ILE A 238 0.52 3.21 7.03
CA ILE A 238 -0.56 2.54 6.33
C ILE A 238 -1.71 2.34 7.32
N GLU A 239 -2.94 2.57 6.87
CA GLU A 239 -4.15 2.19 7.61
C GLU A 239 -4.98 1.24 6.76
N GLN A 240 -5.59 0.26 7.41
CA GLN A 240 -6.46 -0.74 6.78
C GLN A 240 -7.78 -0.81 7.54
N GLU A 241 -8.86 -1.05 6.82
CA GLU A 241 -10.19 -1.22 7.37
C GLU A 241 -10.92 -2.41 6.72
N PRO A 242 -11.93 -2.98 7.39
CA PRO A 242 -12.73 -4.04 6.80
C PRO A 242 -13.57 -3.49 5.63
N VAL A 243 -13.41 -4.04 4.45
CA VAL A 243 -14.19 -3.70 3.24
C VAL A 243 -15.20 -4.78 2.87
N ALA A 244 -14.98 -6.00 3.35
CA ALA A 244 -15.90 -7.13 3.22
C ALA A 244 -15.63 -8.12 4.38
N PRO A 245 -16.50 -9.09 4.65
CA PRO A 245 -16.25 -10.10 5.66
C PRO A 245 -14.91 -10.80 5.47
N GLY A 246 -14.02 -10.66 6.45
CA GLY A 246 -12.67 -11.25 6.45
C GLY A 246 -11.65 -10.59 5.49
N VAL A 247 -11.99 -9.46 4.85
CA VAL A 247 -11.10 -8.74 3.93
C VAL A 247 -10.83 -7.34 4.46
N TRP A 248 -9.58 -7.05 4.75
CA TRP A 248 -9.11 -5.73 5.18
C TRP A 248 -8.20 -5.13 4.12
N LEU A 249 -8.56 -3.95 3.64
CA LEU A 249 -7.81 -3.29 2.57
C LEU A 249 -7.37 -1.88 3.00
N PRO A 250 -6.28 -1.38 2.41
CA PRO A 250 -5.75 -0.07 2.76
C PRO A 250 -6.73 1.06 2.50
N THR A 251 -6.94 1.94 3.49
CA THR A 251 -7.77 3.15 3.35
C THR A 251 -6.93 4.42 3.34
N HIS A 252 -5.70 4.34 3.87
CA HIS A 252 -4.81 5.48 3.88
C HIS A 252 -3.35 5.05 3.80
N TYR A 253 -2.58 5.82 3.00
CA TYR A 253 -1.11 5.80 3.04
C TYR A 253 -0.59 7.22 3.19
N GLN A 254 0.43 7.35 3.97
CA GLN A 254 1.17 8.60 4.09
C GLN A 254 2.65 8.35 3.85
N TYR A 255 3.35 9.17 3.08
CA TYR A 255 4.75 9.03 2.66
C TYR A 255 5.60 10.23 2.97
N ASP A 256 6.79 10.04 3.57
CA ASP A 256 7.79 11.09 3.88
C ASP A 256 9.21 10.58 3.63
N PHE A 257 9.59 10.52 2.37
CA PHE A 257 10.86 9.99 1.95
C PHE A 257 11.86 11.06 1.59
N ALA A 258 13.05 10.95 2.15
CA ALA A 258 14.22 11.62 1.62
C ALA A 258 15.23 10.56 1.18
N GLY A 259 15.85 10.78 0.03
CA GLY A 259 16.76 9.81 -0.50
C GLY A 259 17.49 10.25 -1.76
N ARG A 260 18.17 9.31 -2.38
CA ARG A 260 18.86 9.47 -3.65
C ARG A 260 18.58 8.27 -4.55
N LYS A 261 18.26 8.54 -5.81
CA LYS A 261 18.16 7.54 -6.86
C LYS A 261 19.24 7.83 -7.91
N PHE A 262 20.20 6.94 -8.03
CA PHE A 262 21.44 7.20 -8.77
C PHE A 262 22.13 8.46 -8.25
N LEU A 263 22.25 9.50 -9.07
CA LEU A 263 22.89 10.77 -8.70
C LEU A 263 21.87 11.86 -8.27
N PHE A 264 20.57 11.58 -8.33
CA PHE A 264 19.53 12.56 -8.08
C PHE A 264 18.91 12.37 -6.70
N SER A 265 19.04 13.40 -5.85
CA SER A 265 18.31 13.46 -4.58
C SER A 265 16.83 13.65 -4.83
N PHE A 266 16.01 13.07 -3.98
CA PHE A 266 14.57 13.28 -3.98
C PHE A 266 14.04 13.47 -2.56
N GLN A 267 12.98 14.22 -2.45
CA GLN A 267 12.09 14.25 -1.31
C GLN A 267 10.68 13.96 -1.84
N GLN A 268 9.96 13.11 -1.15
CA GLN A 268 8.61 12.76 -1.51
C GLN A 268 7.75 12.81 -0.25
N HIS A 269 6.76 13.68 -0.27
CA HIS A 269 5.75 13.81 0.76
C HIS A 269 4.41 13.58 0.07
N ALA A 270 3.78 12.45 0.32
CA ALA A 270 2.55 12.10 -0.35
C ALA A 270 1.53 11.54 0.64
N LEU A 271 0.27 11.83 0.36
CA LEU A 271 -0.89 11.22 1.01
C LEU A 271 -1.68 10.50 -0.07
N ILE A 272 -2.14 9.29 0.23
CA ILE A 272 -3.04 8.55 -0.63
C ILE A 272 -4.23 8.11 0.22
N ASP A 273 -5.38 8.68 -0.06
CA ASP A 273 -6.65 8.24 0.52
C ASP A 273 -7.31 7.25 -0.44
N VAL A 274 -7.76 6.12 0.10
CA VAL A 274 -8.33 5.04 -0.68
C VAL A 274 -9.77 4.80 -0.22
N THR A 275 -10.68 4.83 -1.16
CA THR A 275 -12.12 4.71 -0.91
C THR A 275 -12.80 3.87 -1.98
N ARG A 276 -14.09 3.58 -1.78
CA ARG A 276 -14.99 2.98 -2.77
C ARG A 276 -14.49 1.64 -3.32
N TYR A 277 -14.10 0.78 -2.44
CA TYR A 277 -13.80 -0.58 -2.82
C TYR A 277 -15.02 -1.28 -3.40
N ARG A 278 -14.87 -1.81 -4.63
CA ARG A 278 -15.87 -2.63 -5.28
C ARG A 278 -15.22 -3.89 -5.85
N ARG A 279 -15.75 -5.06 -5.54
CA ARG A 279 -15.24 -6.29 -6.12
C ARG A 279 -15.57 -6.35 -7.61
N VAL A 280 -14.55 -6.49 -8.45
CA VAL A 280 -14.66 -6.63 -9.90
C VAL A 280 -14.21 -8.00 -10.39
N GLY A 281 -13.61 -8.80 -9.51
CA GLY A 281 -13.16 -10.15 -9.82
C GLY A 281 -11.93 -10.21 -10.73
N PRO A 282 -11.64 -11.41 -11.27
CA PRO A 282 -10.56 -11.61 -12.21
C PRO A 282 -10.80 -10.89 -13.56
N PRO A 283 -9.79 -10.75 -14.44
CA PRO A 283 -9.88 -9.97 -15.67
C PRO A 283 -11.08 -10.27 -16.56
N LYS A 284 -11.58 -11.50 -16.57
CA LYS A 284 -12.78 -11.86 -17.35
C LYS A 284 -14.06 -11.24 -16.80
N GLU A 285 -14.21 -11.19 -15.47
CA GLU A 285 -15.36 -10.53 -14.81
C GLU A 285 -15.25 -9.01 -14.95
N ALA A 286 -14.05 -8.46 -14.67
CA ALA A 286 -13.78 -7.03 -14.81
C ALA A 286 -14.02 -6.53 -16.25
N LEU A 287 -13.68 -7.33 -17.28
CA LEU A 287 -13.95 -7.02 -18.69
C LEU A 287 -15.43 -6.85 -18.96
N GLN A 288 -16.28 -7.74 -18.45
CA GLN A 288 -17.73 -7.65 -18.62
C GLN A 288 -18.31 -6.39 -17.99
N ILE A 289 -17.81 -6.02 -16.81
CA ILE A 289 -18.21 -4.79 -16.12
C ILE A 289 -17.85 -3.57 -16.97
N VAL A 290 -16.60 -3.48 -17.44
CA VAL A 290 -16.11 -2.35 -18.25
C VAL A 290 -16.87 -2.24 -19.57
N GLN A 291 -17.14 -3.35 -20.25
CA GLN A 291 -17.94 -3.38 -21.49
C GLN A 291 -19.36 -2.88 -21.27
N ASN A 292 -19.99 -3.27 -20.17
CA ASN A 292 -21.33 -2.80 -19.83
C ASN A 292 -21.33 -1.29 -19.49
N GLU A 293 -20.30 -0.78 -18.82
CA GLU A 293 -20.16 0.64 -18.52
C GLU A 293 -19.99 1.46 -19.80
N LEU A 294 -19.12 1.04 -20.72
CA LEU A 294 -18.91 1.69 -22.02
C LEU A 294 -20.20 1.67 -22.88
N ALA A 295 -20.89 0.53 -22.97
CA ALA A 295 -22.12 0.40 -23.76
C ALA A 295 -23.27 1.29 -23.25
N ASN A 296 -23.33 1.55 -21.95
CA ASN A 296 -24.36 2.37 -21.31
C ASN A 296 -24.00 3.86 -21.20
N GLY A 297 -22.83 4.28 -21.70
CA GLY A 297 -22.34 5.65 -21.60
C GLY A 297 -22.19 6.14 -20.15
N LYS A 298 -21.99 5.21 -19.20
CA LYS A 298 -21.84 5.56 -17.80
C LYS A 298 -20.48 6.22 -17.57
N THR A 299 -20.49 7.50 -17.25
CA THR A 299 -19.36 8.14 -16.58
C THR A 299 -19.29 7.64 -15.15
N PHE A 300 -18.09 7.46 -14.63
CA PHE A 300 -17.90 7.10 -13.22
C PHE A 300 -18.47 8.21 -12.34
N SER A 301 -19.57 7.92 -11.63
CA SER A 301 -20.11 8.86 -10.66
C SER A 301 -19.25 8.82 -9.41
N GLU A 302 -18.67 9.96 -8.99
CA GLU A 302 -18.01 10.10 -7.70
C GLU A 302 -19.02 10.21 -6.55
N ASP A 303 -20.29 10.40 -6.84
CA ASP A 303 -21.35 10.44 -5.84
C ASP A 303 -21.80 9.01 -5.47
N PRO A 304 -22.09 8.76 -4.17
CA PRO A 304 -22.46 7.44 -3.66
C PRO A 304 -23.78 6.92 -4.25
#